data_f01a508d9b92cd551bf1c0bab9337d36
#
_entry.id   f01a508d9b92cd551bf1c0bab9337d36
#
_cell.length_a   1.000
_cell.length_b   1.000
_cell.length_c   1.000
_cell.angle_alpha   90.00
_cell.angle_beta   90.00
_cell.angle_gamma   90.00
#
_symmetry.space_group_name_H-M   'P 1'
#
loop_
_entity.id
_entity.type
_entity.pdbx_description
1 polymer ?
#
loop_
_entity_poly.entity_id
_entity_poly.type
_entity_poly.pdbx_seq_one_letter_code
_entity_poly.pdbx_strand_id
1 'polypeptide(L)'
;MIMPGKKESEASTGHRHPQCLSEKVRDAVEQYFSDLDGHDATDLYELFISQVEKPLLETILKNTRGNLSKAAQVLGMNRGTLRSRLKKYGLET
;
A
#
# COMPACT_ATOMS: atom_id res chain seq x y z
N MET A 1 -16.85 21.21 2.71
CA MET A 1 -16.84 20.79 2.61
C MET A 1 -16.85 19.91 2.26
N ILE A 2 -16.62 19.50 2.29
CA ILE A 2 -16.64 18.68 2.04
C ILE A 2 -16.53 17.84 1.79
N MET A 3 -16.53 17.32 1.84
CA MET A 3 -16.41 16.43 1.70
C MET A 3 -16.63 15.60 1.27
N PRO A 4 -16.55 15.33 1.04
CA PRO A 4 -16.74 14.41 0.69
C PRO A 4 -16.83 13.51 0.66
N GLY A 5 -16.80 13.17 0.78
CA GLY A 5 -16.95 12.35 0.82
C GLY A 5 -17.17 11.67 1.08
N LYS A 6 -17.45 11.71 1.43
CA LYS A 6 -17.72 11.05 1.77
C LYS A 6 -18.27 10.35 1.60
N LYS A 7 -18.47 10.11 1.43
CA LYS A 7 -18.89 9.43 1.30
C LYS A 7 -18.88 8.54 1.00
N GLU A 8 -18.77 8.23 0.88
CA GLU A 8 -18.78 7.50 0.65
C GLU A 8 -18.76 6.64 0.92
N SER A 9 -18.82 6.51 1.34
CA SER A 9 -18.81 5.77 1.58
C SER A 9 -19.19 4.96 1.80
N GLU A 10 -19.50 4.92 2.14
CA GLU A 10 -19.90 4.22 2.31
C GLU A 10 -20.04 3.31 2.07
N ALA A 11 -20.06 3.25 1.91
CA ALA A 11 -20.30 2.47 1.47
C ALA A 11 -19.87 1.43 1.56
N SER A 12 -19.83 1.23 1.88
CA SER A 12 -19.44 0.34 1.87
C SER A 12 -19.57 -0.78 2.38
N THR A 13 -19.94 -0.97 2.71
CA THR A 13 -20.45 -2.22 2.72
C THR A 13 -19.45 -3.33 2.84
N GLY A 14 -18.90 -3.60 3.92
CA GLY A 14 -18.02 -4.70 4.14
C GLY A 14 -16.68 -4.63 3.43
N HIS A 15 -16.51 -3.72 2.51
CA HIS A 15 -15.25 -3.53 1.84
C HIS A 15 -14.40 -2.52 2.57
N ARG A 16 -13.11 -2.72 2.55
CA ARG A 16 -12.22 -1.78 3.14
C ARG A 16 -12.05 -0.57 2.26
N HIS A 17 -12.35 0.56 2.82
CA HIS A 17 -12.16 1.80 2.12
C HIS A 17 -10.74 2.29 2.26
N PRO A 18 -10.26 3.07 1.29
CA PRO A 18 -8.95 3.72 1.43
C PRO A 18 -8.83 4.55 2.71
N GLN A 19 -9.96 5.06 3.22
CA GLN A 19 -9.96 5.79 4.47
C GLN A 19 -9.52 4.94 5.65
N CYS A 20 -9.96 3.67 5.66
CA CYS A 20 -9.54 2.76 6.71
C CYS A 20 -8.05 2.51 6.66
N LEU A 21 -7.50 2.41 5.47
CA LEU A 21 -6.07 2.25 5.30
C LEU A 21 -5.32 3.48 5.75
N SER A 22 -5.80 4.68 5.41
CA SER A 22 -5.15 5.90 5.83
C SER A 22 -5.09 6.02 7.35
N GLU A 23 -6.15 5.64 8.02
CA GLU A 23 -6.17 5.67 9.48
C GLU A 23 -5.16 4.70 10.07
N LYS A 24 -5.08 3.51 9.50
CA LYS A 24 -4.11 2.52 9.97
C LYS A 24 -2.68 2.97 9.73
N VAL A 25 -2.44 3.63 8.62
CA VAL A 25 -1.11 4.17 8.34
C VAL A 25 -0.76 5.26 9.34
N ARG A 26 -1.72 6.16 9.62
CA ARG A 26 -1.50 7.22 10.57
C ARG A 26 -1.17 6.67 11.94
N ASP A 27 -1.93 5.67 12.39
CA ASP A 27 -1.70 5.06 13.69
C ASP A 27 -0.34 4.36 13.74
N ALA A 28 0.03 3.69 12.66
CA ALA A 28 1.32 3.00 12.60
C ALA A 28 2.48 3.99 12.66
N VAL A 29 2.35 5.11 11.96
CA VAL A 29 3.40 6.14 11.98
C VAL A 29 3.53 6.74 13.37
N GLU A 30 2.41 7.03 14.01
CA GLU A 30 2.43 7.59 15.36
C GLU A 30 3.05 6.62 16.35
N GLN A 31 2.72 5.34 16.21
CA GLN A 31 3.30 4.31 17.07
C GLN A 31 4.79 4.21 16.86
N TYR A 32 5.24 4.30 15.61
CA TYR A 32 6.66 4.24 15.29
C TYR A 32 7.42 5.39 15.98
N PHE A 33 6.88 6.60 15.90
CA PHE A 33 7.52 7.75 16.54
C PHE A 33 7.53 7.62 18.06
N SER A 34 6.46 7.08 18.60
CA SER A 34 6.40 6.83 20.05
C SER A 34 7.48 5.84 20.47
N ASP A 35 7.68 4.80 19.69
CA ASP A 35 8.64 3.76 20.01
C ASP A 35 10.09 4.20 19.81
N LEU A 36 10.32 5.24 19.01
CA LEU A 36 11.68 5.75 18.82
C LEU A 36 12.27 6.33 20.08
N ASP A 37 11.42 6.87 20.93
CA ASP A 37 11.82 7.36 22.25
C ASP A 37 13.01 8.33 22.16
N GLY A 38 12.87 9.33 21.31
CA GLY A 38 13.88 10.36 21.17
C GLY A 38 14.97 10.08 20.15
N HIS A 39 14.97 8.90 19.56
CA HIS A 39 15.92 8.61 18.48
C HIS A 39 15.42 9.25 17.19
N ASP A 40 16.35 9.60 16.33
CA ASP A 40 16.01 10.19 15.04
C ASP A 40 15.43 9.15 14.10
N ALA A 41 14.36 9.53 13.43
CA ALA A 41 13.79 8.68 12.39
C ALA A 41 14.58 8.89 11.11
N THR A 42 15.00 7.80 10.48
CA THR A 42 15.66 7.87 9.18
C THR A 42 15.04 6.82 8.29
N ASP A 43 15.06 7.07 6.99
CA ASP A 43 14.55 6.12 5.99
C ASP A 43 13.10 5.75 6.26
N LEU A 44 12.35 6.63 6.86
CA LEU A 44 10.97 6.38 7.26
C LEU A 44 10.09 6.09 6.04
N TYR A 45 10.30 6.84 4.98
CA TYR A 45 9.52 6.65 3.76
C TYR A 45 9.69 5.23 3.22
N GLU A 46 10.94 4.78 3.08
CA GLU A 46 11.22 3.43 2.58
C GLU A 46 10.61 2.37 3.51
N LEU A 47 10.75 2.58 4.78
CA LEU A 47 10.22 1.63 5.75
C LEU A 47 8.72 1.44 5.59
N PHE A 48 7.98 2.53 5.59
CA PHE A 48 6.52 2.43 5.51
C PHE A 48 6.03 2.07 4.13
N ILE A 49 6.64 2.60 3.09
CA ILE A 49 6.22 2.28 1.73
C ILE A 49 6.44 0.80 1.44
N SER A 50 7.55 0.23 1.88
CA SER A 50 7.78 -1.19 1.63
C SER A 50 6.80 -2.08 2.40
N GLN A 51 6.40 -1.64 3.60
CA GLN A 51 5.41 -2.39 4.38
C GLN A 51 4.03 -2.41 3.73
N VAL A 52 3.72 -1.41 2.94
CA VAL A 52 2.44 -1.32 2.22
C VAL A 52 2.57 -1.94 0.84
N GLU A 53 3.65 -1.63 0.15
CA GLU A 53 3.81 -2.03 -1.25
C GLU A 53 3.98 -3.54 -1.42
N LYS A 54 4.78 -4.15 -0.56
CA LYS A 54 5.02 -5.58 -0.69
C LYS A 54 3.73 -6.40 -0.60
N PRO A 55 2.91 -6.28 0.46
CA PRO A 55 1.67 -7.05 0.51
C PRO A 55 0.69 -6.66 -0.60
N LEU A 56 0.71 -5.40 -1.04
CA LEU A 56 -0.13 -4.99 -2.16
C LEU A 56 0.24 -5.77 -3.42
N LEU A 57 1.53 -5.82 -3.74
CA LEU A 57 1.99 -6.51 -4.93
C LEU A 57 1.76 -8.01 -4.83
N GLU A 58 2.02 -8.59 -3.66
CA GLU A 58 1.79 -10.01 -3.45
C GLU A 58 0.33 -10.38 -3.69
N THR A 59 -0.56 -9.57 -3.16
CA THR A 59 -1.99 -9.84 -3.28
C THR A 59 -2.47 -9.70 -4.73
N ILE A 60 -1.99 -8.68 -5.43
CA ILE A 60 -2.39 -8.48 -6.82
C ILE A 60 -1.85 -9.60 -7.71
N LEU A 61 -0.62 -10.04 -7.48
CA LEU A 61 -0.07 -11.17 -8.23
C LEU A 61 -0.88 -12.43 -7.99
N LYS A 62 -1.27 -12.67 -6.75
CA LYS A 62 -2.08 -13.82 -6.41
C LYS A 62 -3.42 -13.77 -7.15
N ASN A 63 -4.06 -12.61 -7.13
CA ASN A 63 -5.37 -12.46 -7.77
C ASN A 63 -5.32 -12.51 -9.29
N THR A 64 -4.18 -12.18 -9.87
CA THR A 64 -4.01 -12.25 -11.32
C THR A 64 -3.26 -13.50 -11.77
N ARG A 65 -2.98 -14.40 -10.81
CA ARG A 65 -2.31 -15.67 -11.06
C ARG A 65 -0.96 -15.48 -11.76
N GLY A 66 -0.25 -14.46 -11.34
CA GLY A 66 1.08 -14.18 -11.87
C GLY A 66 1.11 -13.50 -13.22
N ASN A 67 -0.04 -13.11 -13.74
CA ASN A 67 -0.12 -12.43 -15.03
C ASN A 67 0.32 -10.98 -14.87
N LEU A 68 1.54 -10.68 -15.29
CA LEU A 68 2.13 -9.35 -15.11
C LEU A 68 1.37 -8.25 -15.84
N SER A 69 0.90 -8.54 -17.05
CA SER A 69 0.16 -7.54 -17.81
C SER A 69 -1.13 -7.17 -17.11
N LYS A 70 -1.83 -8.18 -16.59
CA LYS A 70 -3.06 -7.95 -15.86
C LYS A 70 -2.81 -7.23 -14.55
N ALA A 71 -1.77 -7.64 -13.83
CA ALA A 71 -1.41 -7.00 -12.57
C ALA A 71 -1.07 -5.53 -12.78
N ALA A 72 -0.29 -5.22 -13.80
CA ALA A 72 0.06 -3.85 -14.11
C ALA A 72 -1.17 -3.01 -14.44
N GLN A 73 -2.10 -3.61 -15.18
CA GLN A 73 -3.34 -2.95 -15.52
C GLN A 73 -4.17 -2.63 -14.28
N VAL A 74 -4.30 -3.61 -13.39
CA VAL A 74 -5.06 -3.42 -12.15
C VAL A 74 -4.42 -2.34 -11.28
N LEU A 75 -3.10 -2.32 -11.21
CA LEU A 75 -2.38 -1.35 -10.40
C LEU A 75 -2.27 0.02 -11.05
N GLY A 76 -2.53 0.12 -12.33
CA GLY A 76 -2.42 1.38 -13.05
C GLY A 76 -0.99 1.80 -13.32
N MET A 77 -0.08 0.82 -13.49
CA MET A 77 1.32 1.12 -13.78
C MET A 77 1.76 0.31 -14.99
N ASN A 78 2.87 0.68 -15.59
CA ASN A 78 3.33 -0.08 -16.72
C ASN A 78 4.11 -1.32 -16.28
N ARG A 79 4.25 -2.28 -17.19
CA ARG A 79 4.87 -3.56 -16.86
C ARG A 79 6.29 -3.43 -16.36
N GLY A 80 7.04 -2.55 -16.99
CA GLY A 80 8.44 -2.35 -16.58
C GLY A 80 8.56 -1.85 -15.16
N THR A 81 7.70 -0.90 -14.79
CA THR A 81 7.67 -0.38 -13.43
C THR A 81 7.29 -1.48 -12.46
N LEU A 82 6.26 -2.28 -12.81
CA LEU A 82 5.84 -3.37 -11.97
C LEU A 82 6.96 -4.38 -11.76
N ARG A 83 7.65 -4.75 -12.83
CA ARG A 83 8.75 -5.70 -12.71
C ARG A 83 9.85 -5.18 -11.81
N SER A 84 10.18 -3.90 -11.91
CA SER A 84 11.18 -3.30 -11.04
C SER A 84 10.76 -3.37 -9.58
N ARG A 85 9.50 -3.11 -9.31
CA ARG A 85 8.98 -3.17 -7.95
C ARG A 85 9.01 -4.60 -7.41
N LEU A 86 8.60 -5.56 -8.24
CA LEU A 86 8.62 -6.96 -7.82
C LEU A 86 10.04 -7.42 -7.52
N LYS A 87 10.98 -7.01 -8.34
CA LYS A 87 12.37 -7.38 -8.13
C LYS A 87 12.89 -6.81 -6.80
N LYS A 88 12.49 -5.60 -6.49
CA LYS A 88 12.91 -4.94 -5.25
C LYS A 88 12.53 -5.78 -4.03
N TYR A 89 11.39 -6.45 -4.07
CA TYR A 89 10.90 -7.23 -2.94
C TYR A 89 11.13 -8.73 -3.08
N GLY A 90 11.85 -9.13 -4.11
CA GLY A 90 12.08 -10.56 -4.32
C GLY A 90 10.84 -11.34 -4.72
N LEU A 91 9.88 -10.67 -5.33
CA LEU A 91 8.62 -11.28 -5.74
C LEU A 91 8.61 -11.67 -7.21
N GLU A 92 9.67 -11.37 -7.91
CA GLU A 92 9.79 -11.70 -9.32
C GLU A 92 9.93 -13.20 -9.50
N THR A 93 9.18 -13.78 -10.42
CA THR A 93 9.26 -15.22 -10.70
C THR A 93 9.99 -15.49 -12.00
#